data_d71b6bfa4e3145cde4b1614468c1a81e
#
_entry.id   d71b6bfa4e3145cde4b1614468c1a81e
#
_cell.length_a   1.000
_cell.length_b   1.000
_cell.length_c   1.000
_cell.angle_alpha   90.00
_cell.angle_beta   90.00
_cell.angle_gamma   90.00
#
_symmetry.space_group_name_H-M   'P 1'
#
loop_
_entity.id
_entity.type
_entity.pdbx_description
1 polymer ?
#
loop_
_entity_poly.entity_id
_entity_poly.type
_entity_poly.pdbx_seq_one_letter_code
_entity_poly.pdbx_strand_id
1 'polypeptide(L)'
;EKYAGQLKVRVGAELGQPQVNPEAAALFIRDYGDVLDFVIGSIHNMEKDLDVYYYDFTKIDVAKMYDHYVDWLLKLSEMGDFDVMGHLTYPLRYMFERNQLRLDLRPYEEKFRQLFKNLTEKGRGIELNVSGYYKAMQDAMPPMSILKLYRECGGEIITIGSDAHKAEYIGFYQKEAHEMLETAGFRYLTVFEHRKPEFIKL
;
A
#
# COMPACT_ATOMS: atom_id res chain seq x y z
N GLU A 1 -12.18 -14.53 19.68
CA GLU A 1 -13.27 -14.99 20.57
C GLU A 1 -13.98 -13.84 21.30
N LYS A 2 -13.26 -12.81 21.83
CA LYS A 2 -13.85 -11.70 22.63
C LYS A 2 -14.94 -10.92 21.87
N TYR A 3 -14.81 -10.78 20.56
CA TYR A 3 -15.73 -10.01 19.70
C TYR A 3 -16.53 -10.90 18.73
N ALA A 4 -16.51 -12.21 18.92
CA ALA A 4 -17.26 -13.15 18.09
C ALA A 4 -18.76 -12.80 18.07
N GLY A 5 -19.34 -12.70 16.87
CA GLY A 5 -20.75 -12.29 16.67
C GLY A 5 -21.00 -10.78 16.70
N GLN A 6 -19.98 -9.94 17.04
CA GLN A 6 -20.07 -8.47 17.01
C GLN A 6 -19.23 -7.89 15.88
N LEU A 7 -18.09 -8.50 15.58
CA LEU A 7 -17.14 -8.04 14.60
C LEU A 7 -16.50 -9.24 13.87
N LYS A 8 -16.43 -9.17 12.55
CA LYS A 8 -15.68 -10.14 11.74
C LYS A 8 -14.20 -9.71 11.75
N VAL A 9 -13.36 -10.46 12.47
CA VAL A 9 -11.91 -10.21 12.55
C VAL A 9 -11.20 -11.11 11.55
N ARG A 10 -10.35 -10.52 10.72
CA ARG A 10 -9.48 -11.19 9.75
C ARG A 10 -8.04 -11.19 10.27
N VAL A 11 -7.31 -12.23 9.94
CA VAL A 11 -5.89 -12.37 10.30
C VAL A 11 -5.07 -12.06 9.05
N GLY A 12 -4.18 -11.08 9.14
CA GLY A 12 -3.31 -10.71 8.04
C GLY A 12 -1.86 -10.56 8.47
N ALA A 13 -1.00 -10.41 7.48
CA ALA A 13 0.41 -10.10 7.66
C ALA A 13 0.85 -9.00 6.71
N GLU A 14 1.79 -8.18 7.13
CA GLU A 14 2.52 -7.27 6.26
C GLU A 14 3.95 -7.80 6.10
N LEU A 15 4.33 -8.05 4.83
CA LEU A 15 5.67 -8.48 4.44
C LEU A 15 6.45 -7.26 3.95
N GLY A 16 7.31 -6.73 4.83
CA GLY A 16 8.22 -5.64 4.46
C GLY A 16 9.36 -6.16 3.57
N GLN A 17 9.56 -5.58 2.38
CA GLN A 17 10.62 -5.85 1.43
C GLN A 17 10.85 -7.36 1.13
N PRO A 18 9.83 -8.15 0.80
CA PRO A 18 9.99 -9.60 0.59
C PRO A 18 10.97 -9.94 -0.53
N GLN A 19 11.20 -9.03 -1.48
CA GLN A 19 12.16 -9.20 -2.57
C GLN A 19 13.63 -9.19 -2.11
N VAL A 20 13.93 -8.75 -0.88
CA VAL A 20 15.30 -8.81 -0.31
C VAL A 20 15.65 -10.24 0.09
N ASN A 21 14.66 -10.99 0.57
CA ASN A 21 14.82 -12.41 0.90
C ASN A 21 13.58 -13.21 0.45
N PRO A 22 13.48 -13.50 -0.86
CA PRO A 22 12.33 -14.21 -1.42
C PRO A 22 12.11 -15.61 -0.82
N GLU A 23 13.19 -16.29 -0.45
CA GLU A 23 13.11 -17.61 0.17
C GLU A 23 12.42 -17.54 1.54
N ALA A 24 12.80 -16.57 2.38
CA ALA A 24 12.16 -16.37 3.68
C ALA A 24 10.69 -15.98 3.53
N ALA A 25 10.35 -15.12 2.56
CA ALA A 25 8.98 -14.77 2.26
C ALA A 25 8.15 -15.99 1.81
N ALA A 26 8.70 -16.80 0.91
CA ALA A 26 8.05 -18.03 0.45
C ALA A 26 7.87 -19.05 1.59
N LEU A 27 8.87 -19.20 2.47
CA LEU A 27 8.78 -20.04 3.66
C LEU A 27 7.68 -19.57 4.60
N PHE A 28 7.58 -18.28 4.86
CA PHE A 28 6.53 -17.69 5.69
C PHE A 28 5.13 -18.00 5.13
N ILE A 29 4.93 -17.76 3.83
CA ILE A 29 3.65 -18.05 3.17
C ILE A 29 3.35 -19.56 3.16
N ARG A 30 4.33 -20.41 2.96
CA ARG A 30 4.15 -21.87 3.05
C ARG A 30 3.70 -22.30 4.44
N ASP A 31 4.31 -21.74 5.49
CA ASP A 31 4.11 -22.20 6.87
C ASP A 31 2.84 -21.57 7.49
N TYR A 32 2.43 -20.39 7.06
CA TYR A 32 1.31 -19.62 7.66
C TYR A 32 0.21 -19.24 6.68
N GLY A 33 0.39 -19.41 5.36
CA GLY A 33 -0.56 -18.95 4.34
C GLY A 33 -1.98 -19.48 4.52
N ASP A 34 -2.14 -20.71 5.00
CA ASP A 34 -3.44 -21.35 5.22
C ASP A 34 -4.27 -20.70 6.36
N VAL A 35 -3.60 -20.00 7.29
CA VAL A 35 -4.26 -19.32 8.41
C VAL A 35 -4.44 -17.82 8.19
N LEU A 36 -3.85 -17.28 7.11
CA LEU A 36 -3.95 -15.87 6.76
C LEU A 36 -5.16 -15.62 5.86
N ASP A 37 -5.90 -14.59 6.20
CA ASP A 37 -6.95 -14.05 5.32
C ASP A 37 -6.39 -13.06 4.31
N PHE A 38 -5.25 -12.39 4.62
CA PHE A 38 -4.76 -11.25 3.87
C PHE A 38 -3.26 -11.04 4.05
N VAL A 39 -2.56 -10.69 2.97
CA VAL A 39 -1.14 -10.36 3.00
C VAL A 39 -0.87 -9.06 2.25
N ILE A 40 -0.24 -8.11 2.92
CA ILE A 40 0.25 -6.86 2.35
C ILE A 40 1.73 -7.02 2.01
N GLY A 41 2.15 -6.60 0.82
CA GLY A 41 3.55 -6.42 0.47
C GLY A 41 3.92 -4.95 0.53
N SER A 42 4.99 -4.58 1.22
CA SER A 42 5.37 -3.18 1.43
C SER A 42 6.86 -2.90 1.24
N ILE A 43 7.19 -1.63 1.03
CA ILE A 43 8.57 -1.12 0.96
C ILE A 43 8.73 0.01 1.98
N HIS A 44 9.56 -0.23 3.01
CA HIS A 44 9.94 0.77 4.00
C HIS A 44 11.38 1.25 3.81
N ASN A 45 12.25 0.36 3.36
CA ASN A 45 13.65 0.66 3.06
C ASN A 45 14.07 -0.02 1.76
N MET A 46 15.13 0.46 1.17
CA MET A 46 15.72 -0.04 -0.06
C MET A 46 17.08 -0.68 0.27
N GLU A 47 17.33 -1.88 -0.28
CA GLU A 47 18.54 -2.65 -0.03
C GLU A 47 18.84 -2.87 1.46
N LYS A 48 20.02 -2.40 1.91
CA LYS A 48 20.46 -2.44 3.30
C LYS A 48 20.31 -1.11 4.02
N ASP A 49 19.63 -0.16 3.38
CA ASP A 49 19.44 1.17 3.91
C ASP A 49 18.53 1.18 5.14
N LEU A 50 18.57 2.28 5.85
CA LEU A 50 17.59 2.56 6.90
C LEU A 50 16.20 2.74 6.28
N ASP A 51 15.16 2.52 7.09
CA ASP A 51 13.81 2.92 6.73
C ASP A 51 13.79 4.38 6.28
N VAL A 52 13.04 4.66 5.22
CA VAL A 52 12.84 6.01 4.67
C VAL A 52 12.38 6.99 5.75
N TYR A 53 11.73 6.48 6.79
CA TYR A 53 11.43 7.26 8.00
C TYR A 53 12.63 7.98 8.58
N TYR A 54 13.84 7.45 8.50
CA TYR A 54 15.06 8.03 9.08
C TYR A 54 15.83 8.96 8.13
N TYR A 55 15.39 9.12 6.87
CA TYR A 55 16.11 9.92 5.89
C TYR A 55 16.07 11.42 6.22
N ASP A 56 17.19 12.08 5.99
CA ASP A 56 17.28 13.54 5.96
C ASP A 56 17.14 14.03 4.50
N PHE A 57 15.92 14.36 4.13
CA PHE A 57 15.59 14.77 2.76
C PHE A 57 16.25 16.09 2.33
N THR A 58 16.89 16.82 3.24
CA THR A 58 17.67 18.03 2.91
C THR A 58 19.07 17.71 2.39
N LYS A 59 19.54 16.47 2.59
CA LYS A 59 20.90 16.03 2.27
C LYS A 59 20.98 15.09 1.08
N ILE A 60 19.85 14.72 0.51
CA ILE A 60 19.77 13.75 -0.59
C ILE A 60 19.08 14.34 -1.81
N ASP A 61 19.38 13.79 -2.98
CA ASP A 61 18.60 14.06 -4.19
C ASP A 61 17.27 13.29 -4.09
N VAL A 62 16.22 14.00 -3.70
CA VAL A 62 14.89 13.44 -3.44
C VAL A 62 14.30 12.80 -4.70
N ALA A 63 14.53 13.39 -5.88
CA ALA A 63 14.02 12.85 -7.13
C ALA A 63 14.66 11.49 -7.47
N LYS A 64 15.99 11.39 -7.31
CA LYS A 64 16.70 10.11 -7.50
C LYS A 64 16.31 9.08 -6.46
N MET A 65 16.17 9.46 -5.20
CA MET A 65 15.73 8.58 -4.14
C MET A 65 14.35 8.02 -4.45
N TYR A 66 13.41 8.87 -4.86
CA TYR A 66 12.05 8.43 -5.17
C TYR A 66 11.98 7.59 -6.44
N ASP A 67 12.78 7.90 -7.46
CA ASP A 67 12.92 7.07 -8.66
C ASP A 67 13.39 5.65 -8.30
N HIS A 68 14.40 5.55 -7.45
CA HIS A 68 14.89 4.28 -6.92
C HIS A 68 13.84 3.55 -6.07
N TYR A 69 13.07 4.28 -5.25
CA TYR A 69 11.96 3.70 -4.50
C TYR A 69 10.90 3.08 -5.42
N VAL A 70 10.54 3.77 -6.52
CA VAL A 70 9.58 3.22 -7.50
C VAL A 70 10.16 1.99 -8.21
N ASP A 71 11.47 1.92 -8.47
CA ASP A 71 12.10 0.71 -8.99
C ASP A 71 11.98 -0.47 -8.01
N TRP A 72 12.05 -0.23 -6.71
CA TRP A 72 11.82 -1.25 -5.69
C TRP A 72 10.36 -1.71 -5.64
N LEU A 73 9.40 -0.80 -5.82
CA LEU A 73 8.00 -1.17 -5.98
C LEU A 73 7.78 -2.03 -7.24
N LEU A 74 8.44 -1.71 -8.35
CA LEU A 74 8.38 -2.52 -9.57
C LEU A 74 8.90 -3.94 -9.31
N LYS A 75 10.06 -4.09 -8.67
CA LYS A 75 10.59 -5.41 -8.28
C LYS A 75 9.61 -6.17 -7.39
N LEU A 76 8.98 -5.49 -6.42
CA LEU A 76 7.97 -6.11 -5.57
C LEU A 76 6.76 -6.58 -6.39
N SER A 77 6.30 -5.79 -7.37
CA SER A 77 5.16 -6.16 -8.22
C SER A 77 5.38 -7.43 -9.06
N GLU A 78 6.63 -7.78 -9.30
CA GLU A 78 7.02 -9.01 -10.02
C GLU A 78 6.95 -10.26 -9.14
N MET A 79 6.93 -10.10 -7.82
CA MET A 79 6.84 -11.20 -6.86
C MET A 79 5.42 -11.75 -6.72
N GLY A 80 5.33 -12.90 -6.03
CA GLY A 80 4.16 -13.77 -6.00
C GLY A 80 3.31 -13.78 -4.73
N ASP A 81 3.76 -13.35 -3.59
CA ASP A 81 3.24 -13.84 -2.32
C ASP A 81 2.51 -12.82 -1.44
N PHE A 82 1.91 -11.79 -2.03
CA PHE A 82 1.05 -10.82 -1.37
C PHE A 82 -0.26 -10.58 -2.13
N ASP A 83 -1.26 -10.00 -1.50
CA ASP A 83 -2.57 -9.74 -2.09
C ASP A 83 -2.72 -8.29 -2.56
N VAL A 84 -2.21 -7.34 -1.78
CA VAL A 84 -2.14 -5.92 -2.16
C VAL A 84 -0.79 -5.33 -1.79
N MET A 85 -0.41 -4.27 -2.52
CA MET A 85 0.75 -3.46 -2.18
C MET A 85 0.32 -2.34 -1.22
N GLY A 86 0.94 -2.30 -0.05
CA GLY A 86 0.63 -1.35 1.02
C GLY A 86 1.18 0.04 0.73
N HIS A 87 0.54 1.08 1.30
CA HIS A 87 0.96 2.50 1.36
C HIS A 87 1.95 2.93 0.25
N LEU A 88 1.54 2.70 -1.00
CA LEU A 88 2.35 2.74 -2.23
C LEU A 88 3.27 3.97 -2.37
N THR A 89 2.93 5.10 -1.75
CA THR A 89 3.70 6.33 -1.82
C THR A 89 4.29 6.74 -0.46
N TYR A 90 4.67 5.73 0.33
CA TYR A 90 5.18 5.86 1.70
C TYR A 90 6.20 7.00 1.94
N PRO A 91 7.22 7.23 1.07
CA PRO A 91 8.18 8.31 1.29
C PRO A 91 7.55 9.71 1.30
N LEU A 92 6.46 9.94 0.55
CA LEU A 92 5.84 11.27 0.45
C LEU A 92 5.38 11.79 1.80
N ARG A 93 4.92 10.89 2.69
CA ARG A 93 4.49 11.25 4.05
C ARG A 93 5.63 11.90 4.81
N TYR A 94 6.80 11.29 4.85
CA TYR A 94 7.95 11.79 5.61
C TYR A 94 8.63 12.98 4.97
N MET A 95 8.66 13.03 3.65
CA MET A 95 9.11 14.21 2.90
C MET A 95 8.30 15.43 3.29
N PHE A 96 6.97 15.29 3.39
CA PHE A 96 6.11 16.38 3.78
C PHE A 96 6.19 16.67 5.29
N GLU A 97 6.09 15.67 6.16
CA GLU A 97 6.08 15.86 7.62
C GLU A 97 7.34 16.54 8.14
N ARG A 98 8.49 16.24 7.56
CA ARG A 98 9.79 16.77 8.05
C ARG A 98 10.26 18.04 7.38
N ASN A 99 10.01 18.14 6.09
CA ASN A 99 10.63 19.20 5.29
C ASN A 99 9.60 19.99 4.46
N GLN A 100 8.30 19.73 4.59
CA GLN A 100 7.20 20.31 3.78
C GLN A 100 7.43 20.12 2.26
N LEU A 101 8.16 19.07 1.89
CA LEU A 101 8.45 18.76 0.50
C LEU A 101 7.27 18.06 -0.17
N ARG A 102 6.89 18.57 -1.33
CA ARG A 102 5.93 17.94 -2.23
C ARG A 102 6.63 17.54 -3.51
N LEU A 103 6.51 16.29 -3.90
CA LEU A 103 7.13 15.76 -5.11
C LEU A 103 6.09 15.70 -6.24
N ASP A 104 6.50 16.13 -7.43
CA ASP A 104 5.72 15.90 -8.65
C ASP A 104 5.86 14.43 -9.07
N LEU A 105 4.74 13.73 -9.16
CA LEU A 105 4.73 12.29 -9.49
C LEU A 105 4.66 12.01 -11.01
N ARG A 106 4.43 13.02 -11.83
CA ARG A 106 4.33 12.86 -13.31
C ARG A 106 5.56 12.22 -13.94
N PRO A 107 6.81 12.51 -13.52
CA PRO A 107 7.98 11.83 -14.07
C PRO A 107 8.02 10.31 -13.85
N TYR A 108 7.27 9.79 -12.90
CA TYR A 108 7.25 8.37 -12.54
C TYR A 108 6.04 7.63 -13.09
N GLU A 109 5.16 8.31 -13.86
CA GLU A 109 3.89 7.77 -14.32
C GLU A 109 4.06 6.46 -15.11
N GLU A 110 5.03 6.38 -16.02
CA GLU A 110 5.27 5.17 -16.81
C GLU A 110 5.68 3.98 -15.93
N LYS A 111 6.48 4.20 -14.90
CA LYS A 111 6.84 3.16 -13.93
C LYS A 111 5.62 2.70 -13.13
N PHE A 112 4.75 3.62 -12.72
CA PHE A 112 3.48 3.26 -12.07
C PHE A 112 2.54 2.50 -13.01
N ARG A 113 2.44 2.86 -14.28
CA ARG A 113 1.67 2.11 -15.27
C ARG A 113 2.17 0.68 -15.41
N GLN A 114 3.48 0.48 -15.51
CA GLN A 114 4.07 -0.85 -15.56
C GLN A 114 3.80 -1.64 -14.27
N LEU A 115 3.96 -1.00 -13.11
CA LEU A 115 3.67 -1.60 -11.80
C LEU A 115 2.21 -2.06 -11.72
N PHE A 116 1.26 -1.21 -12.11
CA PHE A 116 -0.16 -1.53 -12.08
C PHE A 116 -0.53 -2.64 -13.05
N LYS A 117 0.09 -2.67 -14.21
CA LYS A 117 -0.05 -3.78 -15.15
C LYS A 117 0.42 -5.10 -14.53
N ASN A 118 1.60 -5.11 -13.89
CA ASN A 118 2.12 -6.31 -13.21
C ASN A 118 1.15 -6.79 -12.11
N LEU A 119 0.58 -5.88 -11.33
CA LEU A 119 -0.38 -6.22 -10.27
C LEU A 119 -1.68 -6.78 -10.85
N THR A 120 -2.27 -6.10 -11.83
CA THR A 120 -3.56 -6.50 -12.42
C THR A 120 -3.48 -7.84 -13.15
N GLU A 121 -2.39 -8.09 -13.89
CA GLU A 121 -2.16 -9.37 -14.57
C GLU A 121 -2.03 -10.54 -13.59
N LYS A 122 -1.61 -10.27 -12.35
CA LYS A 122 -1.47 -11.28 -11.28
C LYS A 122 -2.68 -11.36 -10.36
N GLY A 123 -3.76 -10.61 -10.63
CA GLY A 123 -4.94 -10.56 -9.78
C GLY A 123 -4.68 -9.95 -8.42
N ARG A 124 -3.78 -8.95 -8.33
CA ARG A 124 -3.41 -8.23 -7.12
C ARG A 124 -3.84 -6.79 -7.17
N GLY A 125 -3.83 -6.16 -6.00
CA GLY A 125 -4.26 -4.79 -5.86
C GLY A 125 -3.29 -3.89 -5.13
N ILE A 126 -3.85 -2.75 -4.71
CA ILE A 126 -3.16 -1.78 -3.86
C ILE A 126 -4.03 -1.46 -2.63
N GLU A 127 -3.38 -0.94 -1.61
CA GLU A 127 -4.04 -0.36 -0.45
C GLU A 127 -4.22 1.15 -0.64
N LEU A 128 -5.39 1.67 -0.28
CA LEU A 128 -5.58 3.07 0.06
C LEU A 128 -5.33 3.24 1.55
N ASN A 129 -4.12 3.65 1.91
CA ASN A 129 -3.71 3.86 3.29
C ASN A 129 -4.07 5.28 3.74
N VAL A 130 -4.91 5.39 4.77
CA VAL A 130 -5.42 6.67 5.26
C VAL A 130 -4.63 7.23 6.44
N SER A 131 -3.51 6.59 6.82
CA SER A 131 -2.71 7.07 7.96
C SER A 131 -2.13 8.47 7.77
N GLY A 132 -1.96 8.93 6.54
CA GLY A 132 -1.52 10.30 6.24
C GLY A 132 -2.52 11.37 6.62
N TYR A 133 -3.83 11.06 6.73
CA TYR A 133 -4.85 12.03 7.13
C TYR A 133 -4.75 12.48 8.58
N TYR A 134 -4.34 11.61 9.50
CA TYR A 134 -4.11 11.99 10.90
C TYR A 134 -2.66 12.43 11.17
N LYS A 135 -1.90 12.64 10.10
CA LYS A 135 -0.54 13.17 10.10
C LYS A 135 -0.49 14.53 9.39
N ALA A 136 0.65 15.18 9.43
CA ALA A 136 0.81 16.50 8.83
C ALA A 136 0.54 16.54 7.32
N MET A 137 0.72 15.42 6.61
CA MET A 137 0.50 15.32 5.17
C MET A 137 -0.95 15.62 4.76
N GLN A 138 -1.93 15.24 5.59
CA GLN A 138 -3.38 15.44 5.35
C GLN A 138 -3.84 14.89 3.99
N ASP A 139 -3.28 13.74 3.58
CA ASP A 139 -3.62 13.05 2.33
C ASP A 139 -3.43 11.54 2.51
N ALA A 140 -3.98 10.75 1.60
CA ALA A 140 -3.83 9.29 1.59
C ALA A 140 -2.58 8.84 0.81
N MET A 141 -2.22 7.60 1.01
CA MET A 141 -1.17 6.89 0.26
C MET A 141 -1.77 5.69 -0.48
N PRO A 142 -1.86 5.74 -1.82
CA PRO A 142 -1.41 6.81 -2.70
C PRO A 142 -2.40 7.97 -2.81
N PRO A 143 -1.96 9.15 -3.33
CA PRO A 143 -2.82 10.30 -3.59
C PRO A 143 -3.76 10.04 -4.77
N MET A 144 -4.79 10.91 -4.91
CA MET A 144 -5.84 10.80 -5.93
C MET A 144 -5.33 10.61 -7.36
N SER A 145 -4.23 11.27 -7.74
CA SER A 145 -3.65 11.13 -9.09
C SER A 145 -3.20 9.69 -9.39
N ILE A 146 -2.59 9.05 -8.43
CA ILE A 146 -2.10 7.67 -8.54
C ILE A 146 -3.26 6.66 -8.46
N LEU A 147 -4.29 6.92 -7.65
CA LEU A 147 -5.51 6.10 -7.63
C LEU A 147 -6.22 6.10 -9.00
N LYS A 148 -6.37 7.28 -9.61
CA LYS A 148 -6.96 7.39 -10.96
C LYS A 148 -6.12 6.65 -11.99
N LEU A 149 -4.81 6.79 -11.93
CA LEU A 149 -3.89 6.07 -12.81
C LEU A 149 -4.03 4.55 -12.66
N TYR A 150 -4.15 4.05 -11.42
CA TYR A 150 -4.39 2.65 -11.16
C TYR A 150 -5.72 2.17 -11.77
N ARG A 151 -6.79 2.97 -11.63
CA ARG A 151 -8.09 2.68 -12.24
C ARG A 151 -8.02 2.66 -13.78
N GLU A 152 -7.31 3.62 -14.39
CA GLU A 152 -7.06 3.68 -15.83
C GLU A 152 -6.31 2.45 -16.35
N CYS A 153 -5.40 1.91 -15.55
CA CYS A 153 -4.66 0.66 -15.85
C CYS A 153 -5.48 -0.62 -15.61
N GLY A 154 -6.78 -0.51 -15.34
CA GLY A 154 -7.66 -1.67 -15.12
C GLY A 154 -7.64 -2.20 -13.68
N GLY A 155 -7.05 -1.46 -12.72
CA GLY A 155 -7.02 -1.84 -11.32
C GLY A 155 -8.42 -1.84 -10.70
N GLU A 156 -8.80 -2.95 -10.06
CA GLU A 156 -10.10 -3.13 -9.41
C GLU A 156 -9.98 -3.55 -7.95
N ILE A 157 -8.91 -4.27 -7.61
CA ILE A 157 -8.65 -4.72 -6.25
C ILE A 157 -8.06 -3.57 -5.44
N ILE A 158 -8.85 -3.01 -4.52
CA ILE A 158 -8.47 -1.91 -3.64
C ILE A 158 -8.96 -2.15 -2.23
N THR A 159 -8.07 -2.04 -1.24
CA THR A 159 -8.41 -2.11 0.19
C THR A 159 -8.27 -0.74 0.84
N ILE A 160 -8.88 -0.53 2.01
CA ILE A 160 -8.65 0.65 2.85
C ILE A 160 -7.90 0.18 4.10
N GLY A 161 -6.77 0.82 4.38
CA GLY A 161 -5.97 0.59 5.58
C GLY A 161 -5.84 1.85 6.43
N SER A 162 -6.13 1.75 7.73
CA SER A 162 -5.85 2.83 8.67
C SER A 162 -4.41 2.80 9.20
N ASP A 163 -3.71 1.69 9.03
CA ASP A 163 -2.34 1.48 9.53
C ASP A 163 -2.25 1.85 11.03
N ALA A 164 -3.25 1.38 11.78
CA ALA A 164 -3.50 1.81 13.14
C ALA A 164 -2.54 1.14 14.13
N HIS A 165 -1.63 1.91 14.71
CA HIS A 165 -0.74 1.48 15.81
C HIS A 165 -1.32 1.79 17.20
N LYS A 166 -2.54 2.40 17.24
CA LYS A 166 -3.30 2.69 18.45
C LYS A 166 -4.78 2.44 18.18
N ALA A 167 -5.51 2.00 19.22
CA ALA A 167 -6.94 1.67 19.10
C ALA A 167 -7.78 2.85 18.58
N GLU A 168 -7.42 4.07 18.93
CA GLU A 168 -8.12 5.30 18.51
C GLU A 168 -8.09 5.56 16.99
N TYR A 169 -7.15 4.93 16.26
CA TYR A 169 -7.02 5.09 14.81
C TYR A 169 -7.67 3.96 14.00
N ILE A 170 -8.21 2.94 14.66
CA ILE A 170 -8.90 1.84 13.99
C ILE A 170 -10.15 2.38 13.30
N GLY A 171 -10.25 2.20 11.98
CA GLY A 171 -11.37 2.68 11.18
C GLY A 171 -11.42 4.20 11.00
N PHE A 172 -10.33 4.90 11.27
CA PHE A 172 -10.24 6.36 11.10
C PHE A 172 -10.34 6.73 9.61
N TYR A 173 -10.96 7.89 9.31
CA TYR A 173 -11.11 8.40 7.94
C TYR A 173 -11.75 7.46 6.91
N GLN A 174 -12.61 6.52 7.36
CA GLN A 174 -13.29 5.58 6.44
C GLN A 174 -14.21 6.31 5.45
N LYS A 175 -14.91 7.36 5.92
CA LYS A 175 -15.82 8.14 5.06
C LYS A 175 -15.04 8.84 3.95
N GLU A 176 -13.97 9.53 4.29
CA GLU A 176 -13.08 10.23 3.35
C GLU A 176 -12.45 9.26 2.35
N ALA A 177 -12.06 8.06 2.82
CA ALA A 177 -11.54 7.01 1.95
C ALA A 177 -12.58 6.53 0.94
N HIS A 178 -13.83 6.28 1.36
CA HIS A 178 -14.92 5.90 0.45
C HIS A 178 -15.18 7.00 -0.60
N GLU A 179 -15.31 8.25 -0.17
CA GLU A 179 -15.49 9.40 -1.08
C GLU A 179 -14.33 9.53 -2.09
N MET A 180 -13.11 9.26 -1.64
CA MET A 180 -11.92 9.28 -2.49
C MET A 180 -11.95 8.14 -3.53
N LEU A 181 -12.32 6.93 -3.12
CA LEU A 181 -12.43 5.78 -4.02
C LEU A 181 -13.54 5.99 -5.07
N GLU A 182 -14.73 6.46 -4.66
CA GLU A 182 -15.82 6.80 -5.59
C GLU A 182 -15.38 7.86 -6.61
N THR A 183 -14.69 8.92 -6.13
CA THR A 183 -14.15 10.00 -6.99
C THR A 183 -13.08 9.48 -7.97
N ALA A 184 -12.31 8.46 -7.58
CA ALA A 184 -11.34 7.80 -8.44
C ALA A 184 -11.99 6.80 -9.43
N GLY A 185 -13.31 6.53 -9.31
CA GLY A 185 -14.07 5.66 -10.20
C GLY A 185 -14.17 4.20 -9.76
N PHE A 186 -13.86 3.89 -8.49
CA PHE A 186 -14.14 2.58 -7.93
C PHE A 186 -15.62 2.45 -7.59
N ARG A 187 -16.14 1.23 -7.69
CA ARG A 187 -17.51 0.88 -7.33
C ARG A 187 -17.57 -0.12 -6.18
N TYR A 188 -16.45 -0.76 -5.90
CA TYR A 188 -16.32 -1.79 -4.90
C TYR A 188 -15.05 -1.59 -4.09
N LEU A 189 -15.16 -1.87 -2.81
CA LEU A 189 -14.04 -2.10 -1.91
C LEU A 189 -13.73 -3.61 -1.90
N THR A 190 -12.46 -3.97 -1.82
CA THR A 190 -12.05 -5.37 -1.69
C THR A 190 -11.74 -5.70 -0.23
N VAL A 191 -12.26 -6.81 0.24
CA VAL A 191 -11.85 -7.48 1.47
C VAL A 191 -11.36 -8.88 1.13
N PHE A 192 -10.59 -9.48 2.01
CA PHE A 192 -10.05 -10.82 1.77
C PHE A 192 -10.48 -11.81 2.84
N GLU A 193 -10.74 -13.05 2.43
CA GLU A 193 -10.94 -14.21 3.28
C GLU A 193 -10.16 -15.40 2.70
N HIS A 194 -9.28 -16.00 3.50
CA HIS A 194 -8.37 -17.04 3.02
C HIS A 194 -7.63 -16.64 1.72
N ARG A 195 -7.16 -15.39 1.66
CA ARG A 195 -6.45 -14.80 0.54
C ARG A 195 -7.25 -14.73 -0.78
N LYS A 196 -8.57 -14.82 -0.69
CA LYS A 196 -9.48 -14.66 -1.82
C LYS A 196 -10.18 -13.31 -1.74
N PRO A 197 -10.18 -12.52 -2.81
CA PRO A 197 -10.84 -11.22 -2.81
C PRO A 197 -12.36 -11.37 -2.83
N GLU A 198 -13.04 -10.62 -1.99
CA GLU A 198 -14.48 -10.40 -1.97
C GLU A 198 -14.76 -8.92 -2.23
N PHE A 199 -15.70 -8.61 -3.10
CA PHE A 199 -16.03 -7.24 -3.49
C PHE A 199 -17.28 -6.76 -2.75
N ILE A 200 -17.14 -5.68 -1.99
CA ILE A 200 -18.22 -5.02 -1.26
C ILE A 200 -18.53 -3.71 -1.99
N LYS A 201 -19.80 -3.47 -2.31
CA LYS A 201 -20.21 -2.22 -2.95
C LYS A 201 -19.92 -1.02 -2.05
N LEU A 202 -19.28 0.02 -2.61
CA LEU A 202 -19.08 1.33 -1.98
C LEU A 202 -20.38 2.08 -1.76
#